data_0b1c2959844c563889a9ed4b441d4cbf
#
_entry.id   0b1c2959844c563889a9ed4b441d4cbf
#
_cell.length_a   1.000
_cell.length_b   1.000
_cell.length_c   1.000
_cell.angle_alpha   90.00
_cell.angle_beta   90.00
_cell.angle_gamma   90.00
#
_symmetry.space_group_name_H-M   'P 1'
#
loop_
_entity.id
_entity.type
_entity.pdbx_description
1 polymer ?
#
loop_
_entity_poly.entity_id
_entity_poly.type
_entity_poly.pdbx_seq_one_letter_code
_entity_poly.pdbx_strand_id
1 'polypeptide(L)'
;IFSRSWNKSDKLQLRQDFTAGFFYHKSFQSVVQLYSEFNFKIKILDKFYLSPLVVGGGYYLSFLNMQSFNWDGNQYVSRALTMKSNWVISAGSNLEIPTNFKLFEKPLSITAKYRVQVQGIIVRYNVPIIAYSPLIVGISMPLNN
;
A
#
# COMPACT_ATOMS: atom_id res chain seq x y z
N ILE A 1 -8.90 -3.12 -1.70
CA ILE A 1 -8.89 -2.50 -0.37
C ILE A 1 -10.16 -2.90 0.34
N PHE A 2 -10.05 -3.44 1.54
CA PHE A 2 -11.17 -3.76 2.42
C PHE A 2 -11.18 -2.76 3.57
N SER A 3 -12.35 -2.18 3.88
CA SER A 3 -12.47 -1.08 4.82
C SER A 3 -13.44 -1.41 5.95
N ARG A 4 -13.03 -1.17 7.18
CA ARG A 4 -13.86 -1.31 8.38
C ARG A 4 -14.01 0.04 9.06
N SER A 5 -15.25 0.49 9.23
CA SER A 5 -15.57 1.69 10.00
C SER A 5 -15.72 1.37 11.49
N TRP A 6 -15.11 2.21 12.34
CA TRP A 6 -15.17 2.05 13.79
C TRP A 6 -16.24 2.92 14.45
N ASN A 7 -16.70 3.96 13.77
CA ASN A 7 -17.80 4.80 14.19
C ASN A 7 -18.83 4.98 13.07
N LYS A 8 -20.06 5.33 13.42
CA LYS A 8 -21.19 5.53 12.48
C LYS A 8 -21.53 7.00 12.23
N SER A 9 -20.57 7.90 12.39
CA SER A 9 -20.81 9.32 12.10
C SER A 9 -20.78 9.57 10.59
N ASP A 10 -21.78 10.27 10.05
CA ASP A 10 -21.85 10.58 8.61
C ASP A 10 -20.84 11.64 8.18
N LYS A 11 -20.42 12.51 9.09
CA LYS A 11 -19.50 13.62 8.78
C LYS A 11 -18.03 13.23 8.93
N LEU A 12 -17.71 12.47 9.98
CA LEU A 12 -16.35 12.05 10.30
C LEU A 12 -16.34 10.57 10.66
N GLN A 13 -15.64 9.77 9.89
CA GLN A 13 -15.51 8.34 10.12
C GLN A 13 -14.06 7.98 10.44
N LEU A 14 -13.83 7.33 11.57
CA LEU A 14 -12.59 6.61 11.81
C LEU A 14 -12.69 5.25 11.12
N ARG A 15 -11.76 4.99 10.22
CA ARG A 15 -11.76 3.79 9.40
C ARG A 15 -10.40 3.12 9.41
N GLN A 16 -10.42 1.80 9.36
CA GLN A 16 -9.26 0.96 9.13
C GLN A 16 -9.38 0.31 7.75
N ASP A 17 -8.37 0.52 6.93
CA ASP A 17 -8.25 -0.07 5.61
C ASP A 17 -7.23 -1.20 5.63
N PHE A 18 -7.59 -2.34 5.04
CA PHE A 18 -6.67 -3.43 4.72
C PHE A 18 -6.42 -3.39 3.21
N THR A 19 -5.19 -3.16 2.84
CA THR A 19 -4.80 -2.98 1.44
C THR A 19 -3.87 -4.10 1.01
N ALA A 20 -4.24 -4.77 -0.09
CA ALA A 20 -3.33 -5.56 -0.89
C ALA A 20 -3.02 -4.78 -2.17
N GLY A 21 -1.76 -4.65 -2.50
CA GLY A 21 -1.28 -3.93 -3.67
C GLY A 21 -0.19 -4.70 -4.39
N PHE A 22 -0.07 -4.43 -5.67
CA PHE A 22 1.00 -4.93 -6.52
C PHE A 22 1.56 -3.79 -7.35
N PHE A 23 2.87 -3.71 -7.47
CA PHE A 23 3.48 -2.90 -8.50
C PHE A 23 4.61 -3.64 -9.21
N TYR A 24 4.82 -3.27 -10.46
CA TYR A 24 5.83 -3.85 -11.32
C TYR A 24 6.73 -2.76 -11.88
N HIS A 25 8.03 -2.95 -11.73
CA HIS A 25 9.03 -2.13 -12.39
C HIS A 25 9.96 -3.04 -13.20
N LYS A 26 9.90 -2.93 -14.55
CA LYS A 26 10.57 -3.84 -15.47
C LYS A 26 12.05 -4.08 -15.16
N SER A 27 12.77 -3.03 -14.83
CA SER A 27 14.22 -3.07 -14.63
C SER A 27 14.67 -3.19 -13.18
N PHE A 28 13.73 -3.20 -12.22
CA PHE A 28 14.11 -3.15 -10.83
C PHE A 28 13.46 -4.27 -10.01
N GLN A 29 12.17 -4.22 -9.78
CA GLN A 29 11.50 -5.20 -8.92
C GLN A 29 10.00 -5.30 -9.18
N SER A 30 9.46 -6.48 -8.89
CA SER A 30 8.04 -6.72 -8.70
C SER A 30 7.75 -6.79 -7.22
N VAL A 31 6.62 -6.24 -6.80
CA VAL A 31 6.32 -6.11 -5.37
C VAL A 31 4.88 -6.45 -5.08
N VAL A 32 4.69 -7.24 -4.03
CA VAL A 32 3.39 -7.44 -3.37
C VAL A 32 3.41 -6.75 -2.02
N GLN A 33 2.41 -5.91 -1.76
CA GLN A 33 2.26 -5.17 -0.50
C GLN A 33 1.00 -5.62 0.22
N LEU A 34 1.12 -5.85 1.52
CA LEU A 34 0.00 -6.09 2.43
C LEU A 34 0.15 -5.15 3.62
N TYR A 35 -0.77 -4.24 3.80
CA TYR A 35 -0.71 -3.28 4.89
C TYR A 35 -2.08 -2.88 5.43
N SER A 36 -2.08 -2.39 6.66
CA SER A 36 -3.24 -1.86 7.36
C SER A 36 -3.02 -0.38 7.62
N GLU A 37 -4.04 0.43 7.39
CA GLU A 37 -4.01 1.88 7.54
C GLU A 37 -5.21 2.34 8.37
N PHE A 38 -4.95 3.28 9.29
CA PHE A 38 -6.00 4.06 9.94
C PHE A 38 -6.16 5.39 9.23
N ASN A 39 -7.40 5.78 8.99
CA ASN A 39 -7.72 7.05 8.35
C ASN A 39 -8.95 7.72 8.96
N PHE A 40 -8.93 9.06 8.89
CA PHE A 40 -10.06 9.90 9.26
C PHE A 40 -10.75 10.34 7.97
N LYS A 41 -11.88 9.72 7.66
CA LYS A 41 -12.65 10.00 6.45
C LYS A 41 -13.64 11.12 6.71
N ILE A 42 -13.57 12.18 5.93
CA ILE A 42 -14.44 13.36 5.99
C ILE A 42 -15.24 13.41 4.69
N LYS A 43 -16.56 13.57 4.81
CA LYS A 43 -17.43 13.83 3.66
C LYS A 43 -17.30 15.31 3.28
N ILE A 44 -16.75 15.62 2.10
CA ILE A 44 -16.59 16.98 1.61
C ILE A 44 -17.83 17.39 0.80
N LEU A 45 -18.26 16.53 -0.12
CA LEU A 45 -19.42 16.69 -0.98
C LEU A 45 -20.18 15.37 -1.00
N ASP A 46 -21.40 15.36 -1.53
CA ASP A 46 -22.23 14.15 -1.57
C ASP A 46 -21.56 12.97 -2.32
N LYS A 47 -20.58 13.27 -3.16
CA LYS A 47 -19.88 12.29 -4.01
C LYS A 47 -18.39 12.12 -3.69
N PHE A 48 -17.86 12.86 -2.69
CA PHE A 48 -16.42 12.83 -2.42
C PHE A 48 -16.12 12.71 -0.94
N TYR A 49 -15.20 11.81 -0.64
CA TYR A 49 -14.67 11.67 0.71
C TYR A 49 -13.15 11.90 0.67
N LEU A 50 -12.67 12.70 1.60
CA LEU A 50 -11.26 12.96 1.80
C LEU A 50 -10.84 12.38 3.15
N SER A 51 -9.69 11.72 3.17
CA SER A 51 -8.99 11.39 4.40
C SER A 51 -7.67 12.15 4.39
N PRO A 52 -7.60 13.31 5.04
CA PRO A 52 -6.43 14.17 4.99
C PRO A 52 -5.22 13.55 5.68
N LEU A 53 -5.47 12.69 6.67
CA LEU A 53 -4.43 11.95 7.37
C LEU A 53 -4.74 10.47 7.34
N VAL A 54 -3.82 9.71 6.79
CA VAL A 54 -3.82 8.25 6.79
C VAL A 54 -2.46 7.80 7.26
N VAL A 55 -2.42 6.92 8.25
CA VAL A 55 -1.19 6.33 8.78
C VAL A 55 -1.32 4.84 8.82
N GLY A 56 -0.26 4.14 8.49
CA GLY A 56 -0.31 2.68 8.46
C GLY A 56 1.05 2.04 8.38
N GLY A 57 1.01 0.72 8.37
CA GLY A 57 2.17 -0.11 8.22
C GLY A 57 1.82 -1.52 7.80
N GLY A 58 2.82 -2.25 7.38
CA GLY A 58 2.62 -3.61 6.91
C GLY A 58 3.88 -4.25 6.40
N TYR A 59 3.69 -5.22 5.51
CA TYR A 59 4.73 -6.01 4.91
C TYR A 59 4.77 -5.86 3.41
N TYR A 60 5.96 -5.99 2.90
CA TYR A 60 6.34 -5.74 1.54
C TYR A 60 7.20 -6.91 1.07
N LEU A 61 6.72 -7.66 0.10
CA LEU A 61 7.44 -8.76 -0.53
C LEU A 61 7.97 -8.28 -1.86
N SER A 62 9.28 -8.14 -1.99
CA SER A 62 9.91 -7.75 -3.24
C SER A 62 10.59 -8.94 -3.92
N PHE A 63 10.39 -9.01 -5.23
CA PHE A 63 11.06 -9.93 -6.14
C PHE A 63 11.95 -9.10 -7.04
N LEU A 64 13.26 -9.26 -6.95
CA LEU A 64 14.20 -8.52 -7.79
C LEU A 64 14.13 -9.07 -9.22
N ASN A 65 13.82 -8.18 -10.17
CA ASN A 65 13.80 -8.52 -11.60
C ASN A 65 15.19 -8.46 -12.25
N MET A 66 16.18 -7.93 -11.52
CA MET A 66 17.57 -7.88 -11.97
C MET A 66 18.31 -9.14 -11.55
N GLN A 67 19.13 -9.66 -12.44
CA GLN A 67 20.12 -10.66 -12.07
C GLN A 67 21.09 -10.06 -11.06
N SER A 68 21.13 -10.62 -9.86
CA SER A 68 22.11 -10.24 -8.86
C SER A 68 23.25 -11.25 -8.88
N PHE A 69 24.49 -10.75 -8.79
CA PHE A 69 25.69 -11.58 -8.77
C PHE A 69 26.32 -11.49 -7.38
N ASN A 70 26.70 -12.62 -6.83
CA ASN A 70 27.52 -12.69 -5.63
C ASN A 70 28.92 -13.13 -6.00
N TRP A 71 29.92 -12.56 -5.35
CA TRP A 71 31.29 -13.05 -5.40
C TRP A 71 31.44 -14.24 -4.45
N ASP A 72 31.83 -15.39 -4.95
CA ASP A 72 32.02 -16.62 -4.17
C ASP A 72 33.48 -16.82 -3.69
N GLY A 73 34.36 -15.87 -3.99
CA GLY A 73 35.79 -15.92 -3.73
C GLY A 73 36.63 -16.15 -4.99
N ASN A 74 36.06 -16.71 -6.06
CA ASN A 74 36.74 -16.97 -7.32
C ASN A 74 36.04 -16.38 -8.54
N GLN A 75 34.71 -16.28 -8.53
CA GLN A 75 33.92 -15.82 -9.68
C GLN A 75 32.60 -15.18 -9.23
N TYR A 76 31.98 -14.41 -10.14
CA TYR A 76 30.62 -13.91 -9.94
C TYR A 76 29.61 -14.98 -10.30
N VAL A 77 28.87 -15.46 -9.30
CA VAL A 77 27.80 -16.44 -9.47
C VAL A 77 26.45 -15.73 -9.53
N SER A 78 25.68 -16.00 -10.59
CA SER A 78 24.31 -15.48 -10.71
C SER A 78 23.42 -16.06 -9.61
N ARG A 79 22.75 -15.18 -8.90
CA ARG A 79 21.75 -15.56 -7.91
C ARG A 79 20.37 -15.55 -8.56
N ALA A 80 19.68 -16.68 -8.52
CA ALA A 80 18.28 -16.77 -8.90
C ALA A 80 17.42 -15.88 -8.00
N LEU A 81 16.29 -15.43 -8.52
CA LEU A 81 15.23 -14.61 -7.89
C LEU A 81 15.32 -14.52 -6.37
N THR A 82 15.79 -13.38 -5.88
CA THR A 82 15.87 -13.15 -4.43
C THR A 82 14.57 -12.50 -3.98
N MET A 83 13.73 -13.28 -3.33
CA MET A 83 12.57 -12.76 -2.60
C MET A 83 13.06 -12.14 -1.28
N LYS A 84 12.63 -10.92 -1.00
CA LYS A 84 12.91 -10.24 0.26
C LYS A 84 11.62 -9.74 0.88
N SER A 85 11.48 -10.00 2.17
CA SER A 85 10.40 -9.46 2.99
C SER A 85 10.92 -8.27 3.80
N ASN A 86 10.16 -7.17 3.77
CA ASN A 86 10.49 -5.95 4.49
C ASN A 86 9.24 -5.40 5.17
N TRP A 87 9.43 -4.65 6.24
CA TRP A 87 8.38 -3.84 6.81
C TRP A 87 8.27 -2.50 6.07
N VAL A 88 7.08 -1.95 6.08
CA VAL A 88 6.80 -0.61 5.56
C VAL A 88 5.91 0.14 6.55
N ILE A 89 6.21 1.41 6.74
CA ILE A 89 5.32 2.36 7.40
C ILE A 89 5.00 3.48 6.43
N SER A 90 3.81 4.04 6.55
CA SER A 90 3.32 5.06 5.62
C SER A 90 2.48 6.12 6.32
N ALA A 91 2.55 7.34 5.80
CA ALA A 91 1.64 8.41 6.13
C ALA A 91 1.24 9.13 4.84
N GLY A 92 0.03 9.70 4.79
CA GLY A 92 -0.43 10.40 3.60
C GLY A 92 -1.88 10.78 3.62
N SER A 93 -2.48 10.90 2.44
CA SER A 93 -3.89 11.26 2.26
C SER A 93 -4.59 10.30 1.30
N ASN A 94 -5.92 10.27 1.36
CA ASN A 94 -6.75 9.44 0.50
C ASN A 94 -7.96 10.22 0.01
N LEU A 95 -8.22 10.15 -1.29
CA LEU A 95 -9.45 10.58 -1.92
C LEU A 95 -10.27 9.36 -2.32
N GLU A 96 -11.56 9.36 -2.00
CA GLU A 96 -12.46 8.27 -2.31
C GLU A 96 -13.72 8.79 -3.00
N ILE A 97 -14.08 8.14 -4.09
CA ILE A 97 -15.23 8.45 -4.93
C ILE A 97 -16.14 7.23 -4.94
N PRO A 98 -17.32 7.29 -4.30
CA PRO A 98 -18.31 6.21 -4.38
C PRO A 98 -18.76 6.00 -5.83
N THR A 99 -18.97 4.75 -6.19
CA THR A 99 -19.50 4.37 -7.49
C THR A 99 -20.90 3.75 -7.34
N ASN A 100 -21.62 3.65 -8.44
CA ASN A 100 -22.89 2.92 -8.46
C ASN A 100 -22.72 1.40 -8.58
N PHE A 101 -21.48 0.93 -8.72
CA PHE A 101 -21.18 -0.48 -8.83
C PHE A 101 -21.22 -1.17 -7.45
N LYS A 102 -21.72 -2.38 -7.43
CA LYS A 102 -21.74 -3.24 -6.25
C LYS A 102 -21.01 -4.54 -6.54
N LEU A 103 -20.30 -5.04 -5.56
CA LEU A 103 -19.70 -6.36 -5.56
C LEU A 103 -20.13 -7.08 -4.27
N PHE A 104 -20.71 -8.27 -4.39
CA PHE A 104 -21.31 -9.00 -3.27
C PHE A 104 -22.30 -8.12 -2.47
N GLU A 105 -23.19 -7.39 -3.18
CA GLU A 105 -24.16 -6.44 -2.63
C GLU A 105 -23.58 -5.21 -1.91
N LYS A 106 -22.25 -5.10 -1.81
CA LYS A 106 -21.57 -3.99 -1.18
C LYS A 106 -21.15 -2.92 -2.19
N PRO A 107 -21.32 -1.64 -1.85
CA PRO A 107 -20.96 -0.56 -2.75
C PRO A 107 -19.44 -0.52 -2.93
N LEU A 108 -19.01 -0.28 -4.16
CA LEU A 108 -17.61 -0.06 -4.50
C LEU A 108 -17.29 1.43 -4.56
N SER A 109 -16.07 1.78 -4.20
CA SER A 109 -15.54 3.13 -4.35
C SER A 109 -14.18 3.08 -5.06
N ILE A 110 -13.92 4.06 -5.91
CA ILE A 110 -12.58 4.29 -6.47
C ILE A 110 -11.79 5.11 -5.46
N THR A 111 -10.56 4.73 -5.21
CA THR A 111 -9.67 5.41 -4.28
C THR A 111 -8.38 5.84 -4.96
N ALA A 112 -7.93 7.05 -4.62
CA ALA A 112 -6.61 7.55 -4.98
C ALA A 112 -5.87 7.92 -3.69
N LYS A 113 -4.76 7.24 -3.41
CA LYS A 113 -3.98 7.40 -2.19
C LYS A 113 -2.61 7.97 -2.53
N TYR A 114 -2.25 9.08 -1.92
CA TYR A 114 -0.88 9.58 -1.93
C TYR A 114 -0.21 9.27 -0.60
N ARG A 115 0.98 8.69 -0.64
CA ARG A 115 1.70 8.24 0.54
C ARG A 115 3.15 8.72 0.53
N VAL A 116 3.67 9.00 1.69
CA VAL A 116 5.10 8.92 1.96
C VAL A 116 5.32 7.61 2.71
N GLN A 117 6.14 6.75 2.14
CA GLN A 117 6.41 5.41 2.68
C GLN A 117 7.88 5.29 3.02
N VAL A 118 8.14 4.65 4.14
CA VAL A 118 9.48 4.30 4.61
C VAL A 118 9.54 2.79 4.72
N GLN A 119 10.48 2.21 4.02
CA GLN A 119 10.70 0.78 3.97
C GLN A 119 12.00 0.44 4.72
N GLY A 120 11.94 -0.58 5.56
CA GLY A 120 13.10 -1.08 6.30
C GLY A 120 13.96 -2.02 5.49
N ILE A 121 15.05 -2.35 6.09
CA ILE A 121 16.26 -3.02 5.61
C ILE A 121 16.05 -4.02 4.48
N ILE A 122 16.55 -3.67 3.30
CA ILE A 122 16.63 -4.59 2.16
C ILE A 122 18.03 -5.20 2.07
N VAL A 123 19.05 -4.46 2.46
CA VAL A 123 20.45 -4.88 2.38
C VAL A 123 21.14 -4.61 3.71
N ARG A 124 21.66 -5.64 4.33
CA ARG A 124 22.19 -5.62 5.71
C ARG A 124 23.31 -4.63 5.97
N TYR A 125 23.99 -4.13 4.92
CA TYR A 125 25.23 -3.36 5.10
C TYR A 125 25.29 -1.98 4.44
N ASN A 126 24.37 -1.63 3.48
CA ASN A 126 24.58 -0.43 2.69
C ASN A 126 23.44 0.60 2.67
N VAL A 127 22.16 0.19 2.73
CA VAL A 127 21.03 1.12 2.73
C VAL A 127 19.96 0.61 3.69
N PRO A 128 19.94 1.10 4.92
CA PRO A 128 19.04 0.57 5.94
C PRO A 128 17.59 1.01 5.75
N ILE A 129 17.34 2.13 5.07
CA ILE A 129 16.00 2.72 4.94
C ILE A 129 15.85 3.33 3.56
N ILE A 130 14.73 3.04 2.90
CA ILE A 130 14.35 3.68 1.64
C ILE A 130 13.05 4.43 1.85
N ALA A 131 13.03 5.72 1.51
CA ALA A 131 11.83 6.54 1.48
C ALA A 131 11.39 6.77 0.03
N TYR A 132 10.09 6.69 -0.23
CA TYR A 132 9.49 6.95 -1.54
C TYR A 132 8.05 7.43 -1.39
N SER A 133 7.52 8.04 -2.45
CA SER A 133 6.17 8.64 -2.44
C SER A 133 5.32 8.05 -3.57
N PRO A 134 4.63 6.92 -3.35
CA PRO A 134 3.75 6.33 -4.34
C PRO A 134 2.41 7.04 -4.42
N LEU A 135 1.88 7.12 -5.64
CA LEU A 135 0.46 7.35 -5.90
C LEU A 135 -0.19 5.98 -6.18
N ILE A 136 -1.18 5.62 -5.38
CA ILE A 136 -1.86 4.34 -5.45
C ILE A 136 -3.30 4.57 -5.87
N VAL A 137 -3.72 3.95 -6.96
CA VAL A 137 -5.12 3.93 -7.40
C VAL A 137 -5.68 2.55 -7.20
N GLY A 138 -6.89 2.45 -6.69
CA GLY A 138 -7.51 1.16 -6.40
C GLY A 138 -9.00 1.23 -6.17
N ILE A 139 -9.57 0.08 -5.83
CA ILE A 139 -10.98 -0.08 -5.51
C ILE A 139 -11.10 -0.44 -4.03
N SER A 140 -12.02 0.20 -3.33
CA SER A 140 -12.33 -0.12 -1.94
C SER A 140 -13.75 -0.66 -1.79
N MET A 141 -13.91 -1.56 -0.83
CA MET A 141 -15.18 -2.18 -0.46
C MET A 141 -15.31 -2.19 1.07
N PRO A 142 -16.45 -1.75 1.64
CA PRO A 142 -16.68 -1.82 3.08
C PRO A 142 -16.84 -3.28 3.55
N LEU A 143 -16.25 -3.60 4.69
CA LEU A 143 -16.43 -4.91 5.36
C LEU A 143 -17.72 -4.93 6.18
N ASN A 144 -18.08 -3.81 6.78
CA ASN A 144 -19.28 -3.65 7.60
C ASN A 144 -20.36 -2.91 6.80
N ASN A 145 -21.58 -3.25 7.03
CA ASN A 145 -22.75 -2.46 6.63
C ASN A 145 -23.03 -1.40 7.68
#